data_426eb1e0b9d154927b4d4b4ca949cc2e
#
_entry.id   426eb1e0b9d154927b4d4b4ca949cc2e
#
_cell.length_a   1.000
_cell.length_b   1.000
_cell.length_c   1.000
_cell.angle_alpha   90.00
_cell.angle_beta   90.00
_cell.angle_gamma   90.00
#
_symmetry.space_group_name_H-M   'P 1'
#
loop_
_entity.id
_entity.type
_entity.pdbx_description
1 polymer ?
#
loop_
_entity_poly.entity_id
_entity_poly.type
_entity_poly.pdbx_seq_one_letter_code
_entity_poly.pdbx_strand_id
1 'polypeptide(L)'
;MMNALDYPLWLRATHFFDILFLSLLIRSGIEILSAHPQLYWNDDCTPGSELFTFSKKRKSDAPLPTADDDETSFSSWIALPGRQHFDLGRHWHFLSVVGWVVTGLVYVVMLLTTSEWRRLIPTSWHVVPEAWRALLGYLSFHIVETPGTYNSLQQLTYAAVVFLLAPLSIATGVAMSPAVSARFPWYIRIFHGRQGARSIHFLCLCGFAAFFVVHVTLVILHGLPTELARIVLGETQHPHLTRALMVGCGEIIGILLIHIMATKLSFRHPRAMQRSIQLLIDPLRRYLFGHQISAQHYLPTDRSRYFWVNGRPPNDVDYLAMTRDQFANYSLEVGGLVRQPLKLSLADIRAMPKQVQITNHCCIQGWTGIAEWGGVPFSHIIELCQPLPSARYAVFYGFDNKATSEPHPKGGGCYYETVRMQLAMHPQTILAYEMNGQILPIPHGAPLRLRLETQLGFKMVKYIRAIEFIEDYKNIGKGYGGWPEDNLYRSQEAGI
;
A
#
# COMPACT_ATOMS: atom_id res chain seq x y z
N MET A 1 32.30 37.11 10.04
CA MET A 1 30.83 37.07 10.23
C MET A 1 30.30 36.18 9.11
N MET A 2 29.76 35.01 9.41
CA MET A 2 28.99 34.25 8.41
C MET A 2 27.72 35.05 8.13
N ASN A 3 27.57 35.53 6.90
CA ASN A 3 26.31 36.15 6.47
C ASN A 3 25.19 35.12 6.66
N ALA A 4 24.08 35.54 7.23
CA ALA A 4 22.90 34.69 7.30
C ALA A 4 22.50 34.29 5.86
N LEU A 5 22.31 32.98 5.65
CA LEU A 5 21.92 32.47 4.34
C LEU A 5 20.50 32.95 4.01
N ASP A 6 20.28 33.31 2.75
CA ASP A 6 18.98 33.77 2.29
C ASP A 6 17.93 32.65 2.29
N TYR A 7 16.64 33.03 2.19
CA TYR A 7 15.52 32.10 2.01
C TYR A 7 15.01 32.19 0.56
N PRO A 8 15.69 31.52 -0.40
CA PRO A 8 15.35 31.60 -1.81
C PRO A 8 13.97 31.01 -2.10
N LEU A 9 13.37 31.44 -3.21
CA LEU A 9 12.01 31.03 -3.59
C LEU A 9 11.85 29.50 -3.66
N TRP A 10 12.85 28.78 -4.18
CA TRP A 10 12.79 27.33 -4.29
C TRP A 10 12.67 26.64 -2.91
N LEU A 11 13.40 27.15 -1.89
CA LEU A 11 13.34 26.63 -0.52
C LEU A 11 11.96 26.88 0.09
N ARG A 12 11.41 28.06 -0.09
CA ARG A 12 10.08 28.43 0.43
C ARG A 12 8.98 27.61 -0.26
N ALA A 13 9.05 27.45 -1.57
CA ALA A 13 8.09 26.67 -2.33
C ALA A 13 8.14 25.17 -1.95
N THR A 14 9.35 24.59 -1.88
CA THR A 14 9.47 23.19 -1.47
C THR A 14 8.99 22.97 -0.04
N HIS A 15 9.24 23.90 0.89
CA HIS A 15 8.74 23.82 2.25
C HIS A 15 7.19 23.81 2.30
N PHE A 16 6.53 24.66 1.51
CA PHE A 16 5.07 24.66 1.40
C PHE A 16 4.54 23.30 0.87
N PHE A 17 5.12 22.80 -0.23
CA PHE A 17 4.70 21.52 -0.81
C PHE A 17 5.03 20.33 0.08
N ASP A 18 6.12 20.37 0.86
CA ASP A 18 6.44 19.35 1.84
C ASP A 18 5.37 19.29 2.95
N ILE A 19 4.91 20.41 3.47
CA ILE A 19 3.81 20.45 4.45
C ILE A 19 2.55 19.84 3.86
N LEU A 20 2.18 20.24 2.64
CA LEU A 20 0.99 19.74 1.95
C LEU A 20 1.06 18.22 1.74
N PHE A 21 2.11 17.73 1.09
CA PHE A 21 2.20 16.32 0.75
C PHE A 21 2.44 15.43 1.96
N LEU A 22 3.27 15.85 2.93
CA LEU A 22 3.49 15.09 4.15
C LEU A 22 2.21 14.95 4.97
N SER A 23 1.41 16.03 5.09
CA SER A 23 0.13 15.97 5.80
C SER A 23 -0.91 15.07 5.09
N LEU A 24 -0.92 15.03 3.75
CA LEU A 24 -1.73 14.09 2.98
C LEU A 24 -1.24 12.65 3.16
N LEU A 25 0.08 12.42 3.17
CA LEU A 25 0.71 11.12 3.42
C LEU A 25 0.36 10.57 4.80
N ILE A 26 0.45 11.40 5.84
CA ILE A 26 0.08 11.01 7.21
C ILE A 26 -1.37 10.53 7.24
N ARG A 27 -2.31 11.32 6.74
CA ARG A 27 -3.74 10.98 6.77
C ARG A 27 -4.08 9.76 5.92
N SER A 28 -3.51 9.64 4.72
CA SER A 28 -3.72 8.47 3.87
C SER A 28 -3.05 7.21 4.42
N GLY A 29 -1.89 7.33 5.06
CA GLY A 29 -1.21 6.25 5.75
C GLY A 29 -2.02 5.70 6.93
N ILE A 30 -2.64 6.58 7.73
CA ILE A 30 -3.56 6.19 8.82
C ILE A 30 -4.77 5.43 8.25
N GLU A 31 -5.32 5.86 7.10
CA GLU A 31 -6.42 5.13 6.45
C GLU A 31 -5.99 3.73 5.98
N ILE A 32 -4.79 3.59 5.40
CA ILE A 32 -4.26 2.27 5.02
C ILE A 32 -4.05 1.38 6.25
N LEU A 33 -3.58 1.95 7.35
CA LEU A 33 -3.38 1.22 8.61
C LEU A 33 -4.69 0.70 9.18
N SER A 34 -5.84 1.34 8.90
CA SER A 34 -7.15 0.94 9.40
C SER A 34 -7.60 -0.44 8.94
N ALA A 35 -7.11 -0.90 7.78
CA ALA A 35 -7.46 -2.19 7.20
C ALA A 35 -6.86 -3.38 7.96
N HIS A 36 -5.69 -3.19 8.57
CA HIS A 36 -5.06 -4.16 9.48
C HIS A 36 -4.23 -3.39 10.51
N PRO A 37 -4.86 -2.96 11.62
CA PRO A 37 -4.27 -2.04 12.59
C PRO A 37 -3.31 -2.71 13.57
N GLN A 38 -2.50 -3.61 13.04
CA GLN A 38 -1.49 -4.40 13.74
C GLN A 38 -0.19 -4.36 12.96
N LEU A 39 0.93 -4.26 13.64
CA LEU A 39 2.26 -4.26 13.05
C LEU A 39 3.07 -5.43 13.60
N TYR A 40 3.84 -6.07 12.73
CA TYR A 40 4.66 -7.23 13.03
C TYR A 40 6.12 -6.98 12.64
N TRP A 41 7.05 -7.74 13.22
CA TRP A 41 8.46 -7.63 12.87
C TRP A 41 8.86 -8.57 11.72
N ASN A 42 8.11 -9.61 11.48
CA ASN A 42 8.35 -10.60 10.42
C ASN A 42 7.06 -10.92 9.63
N ASP A 43 7.21 -11.63 8.51
CA ASP A 43 6.12 -11.96 7.59
C ASP A 43 5.17 -13.07 8.09
N ASP A 44 5.34 -13.57 9.29
CA ASP A 44 4.50 -14.64 9.88
C ASP A 44 3.10 -14.12 10.28
N CYS A 45 2.97 -12.86 10.68
CA CYS A 45 1.71 -12.22 11.12
C CYS A 45 0.87 -13.09 12.09
N THR A 46 1.53 -13.88 12.93
CA THR A 46 0.84 -14.75 13.88
C THR A 46 0.14 -13.93 14.97
N PRO A 47 -1.17 -14.10 15.19
CA PRO A 47 -1.87 -13.40 16.25
C PRO A 47 -1.23 -13.61 17.62
N GLY A 48 -0.97 -12.53 18.34
CA GLY A 48 -0.25 -12.54 19.63
C GLY A 48 1.25 -12.25 19.51
N SER A 49 1.78 -12.06 18.29
CA SER A 49 3.17 -11.65 18.04
C SER A 49 3.29 -10.22 17.50
N GLU A 50 2.24 -9.42 17.67
CA GLU A 50 2.19 -8.02 17.21
C GLU A 50 3.21 -7.16 17.97
N LEU A 51 3.95 -6.34 17.23
CA LEU A 51 4.82 -5.30 17.79
C LEU A 51 3.97 -4.14 18.35
N PHE A 52 2.94 -3.73 17.59
CA PHE A 52 1.97 -2.71 17.97
C PHE A 52 0.57 -3.11 17.52
N THR A 53 -0.44 -2.79 18.32
CA THR A 53 -1.86 -2.96 18.01
C THR A 53 -2.62 -1.66 18.26
N PHE A 54 -3.31 -1.15 17.25
CA PHE A 54 -4.05 0.11 17.27
C PHE A 54 -5.56 -0.08 17.37
N SER A 55 -6.03 -1.33 17.42
CA SER A 55 -7.43 -1.68 17.58
C SER A 55 -7.68 -2.22 18.99
N LYS A 56 -8.79 -1.75 19.60
CA LYS A 56 -9.31 -2.34 20.85
C LYS A 56 -10.36 -3.43 20.59
N LYS A 57 -10.65 -3.73 19.32
CA LYS A 57 -11.58 -4.80 18.99
C LYS A 57 -11.01 -6.11 19.53
N ARG A 58 -11.79 -6.79 20.39
CA ARG A 58 -11.52 -8.18 20.75
C ARG A 58 -11.58 -9.01 19.48
N LYS A 59 -10.74 -10.04 19.40
CA LYS A 59 -10.90 -11.09 18.40
C LYS A 59 -12.38 -11.49 18.36
N SER A 60 -12.95 -11.49 17.17
CA SER A 60 -14.34 -11.88 16.97
C SER A 60 -14.59 -13.24 17.65
N ASP A 61 -15.66 -13.33 18.47
CA ASP A 61 -16.14 -14.60 19.01
C ASP A 61 -16.79 -15.46 17.90
N ALA A 62 -16.65 -15.05 16.64
CA ALA A 62 -17.15 -15.79 15.49
C ALA A 62 -16.45 -17.14 15.38
N PRO A 63 -17.17 -18.19 14.97
CA PRO A 63 -16.59 -19.54 14.80
C PRO A 63 -15.39 -19.57 13.84
N LEU A 64 -15.31 -18.62 12.91
CA LEU A 64 -14.21 -18.43 12.00
C LEU A 64 -13.81 -16.95 11.99
N PRO A 65 -12.77 -16.52 12.75
CA PRO A 65 -12.22 -15.18 12.68
C PRO A 65 -11.60 -14.93 11.31
N THR A 66 -11.90 -13.77 10.72
CA THR A 66 -11.35 -13.34 9.43
C THR A 66 -10.56 -12.06 9.58
N ALA A 67 -9.70 -11.76 8.61
CA ALA A 67 -8.96 -10.50 8.61
C ALA A 67 -9.88 -9.27 8.49
N ASP A 68 -11.08 -9.42 7.93
CA ASP A 68 -12.08 -8.35 7.83
C ASP A 68 -12.64 -7.96 9.22
N ASP A 69 -12.62 -8.88 10.19
CA ASP A 69 -13.08 -8.61 11.55
C ASP A 69 -12.14 -7.70 12.33
N ASP A 70 -10.86 -7.59 11.91
CA ASP A 70 -9.86 -6.72 12.53
C ASP A 70 -9.89 -5.27 11.99
N GLU A 71 -10.58 -5.02 10.88
CA GLU A 71 -10.68 -3.68 10.29
C GLU A 71 -11.23 -2.67 11.29
N THR A 72 -10.61 -1.51 11.32
CA THR A 72 -10.98 -0.40 12.21
C THR A 72 -11.39 0.83 11.39
N SER A 73 -12.30 1.65 11.94
CA SER A 73 -12.74 2.87 11.29
C SER A 73 -12.11 4.08 11.98
N PHE A 74 -11.29 4.83 11.24
CA PHE A 74 -10.78 6.12 11.71
C PHE A 74 -11.62 7.28 11.19
N SER A 75 -11.69 8.34 11.98
CA SER A 75 -12.38 9.57 11.61
C SER A 75 -11.72 10.23 10.39
N SER A 76 -12.55 10.83 9.52
CA SER A 76 -12.08 11.63 8.39
C SER A 76 -11.27 12.88 8.79
N TRP A 77 -11.18 13.24 10.05
CA TRP A 77 -10.29 14.31 10.53
C TRP A 77 -8.83 13.87 10.53
N ILE A 78 -8.56 12.61 10.87
CA ILE A 78 -7.21 12.05 11.01
C ILE A 78 -6.81 11.12 9.87
N ALA A 79 -7.79 10.57 9.14
CA ALA A 79 -7.58 9.67 8.00
C ALA A 79 -8.08 10.30 6.69
N LEU A 80 -7.56 9.86 5.55
CA LEU A 80 -7.97 10.32 4.23
C LEU A 80 -8.28 9.11 3.32
N PRO A 81 -9.55 8.94 2.88
CA PRO A 81 -10.70 9.78 3.21
C PRO A 81 -11.31 9.50 4.60
N GLY A 82 -10.98 8.39 5.26
CA GLY A 82 -11.53 7.91 6.51
C GLY A 82 -12.68 6.91 6.31
N ARG A 83 -13.17 6.35 7.44
CA ARG A 83 -14.37 5.48 7.47
C ARG A 83 -14.22 4.18 6.68
N GLN A 84 -13.06 3.52 6.77
CA GLN A 84 -12.76 2.23 6.11
C GLN A 84 -12.74 2.28 4.57
N HIS A 85 -12.33 3.40 3.99
CA HIS A 85 -12.12 3.52 2.55
C HIS A 85 -10.63 3.41 2.20
N PHE A 86 -9.95 2.40 2.76
CA PHE A 86 -8.50 2.24 2.63
C PHE A 86 -8.03 2.09 1.17
N ASP A 87 -8.86 1.58 0.28
CA ASP A 87 -8.54 1.48 -1.14
C ASP A 87 -8.39 2.88 -1.79
N LEU A 88 -9.28 3.83 -1.46
CA LEU A 88 -9.12 5.24 -1.86
C LEU A 88 -7.95 5.90 -1.11
N GLY A 89 -7.75 5.54 0.16
CA GLY A 89 -6.58 5.96 0.93
C GLY A 89 -5.26 5.61 0.24
N ARG A 90 -5.17 4.41 -0.35
CA ARG A 90 -4.00 3.99 -1.15
C ARG A 90 -3.77 4.87 -2.37
N HIS A 91 -4.83 5.23 -3.11
CA HIS A 91 -4.70 6.14 -4.26
C HIS A 91 -4.17 7.51 -3.83
N TRP A 92 -4.72 8.09 -2.76
CA TRP A 92 -4.22 9.35 -2.18
C TRP A 92 -2.77 9.23 -1.72
N HIS A 93 -2.42 8.11 -1.07
CA HIS A 93 -1.06 7.87 -0.60
C HIS A 93 -0.05 7.88 -1.76
N PHE A 94 -0.31 7.13 -2.83
CA PHE A 94 0.57 7.09 -4.00
C PHE A 94 0.67 8.44 -4.71
N LEU A 95 -0.43 9.18 -4.87
CA LEU A 95 -0.40 10.53 -5.43
C LEU A 95 0.50 11.45 -4.59
N SER A 96 0.30 11.41 -3.27
CA SER A 96 1.08 12.25 -2.35
C SER A 96 2.55 11.84 -2.30
N VAL A 97 2.87 10.53 -2.42
CA VAL A 97 4.27 10.04 -2.53
C VAL A 97 4.95 10.64 -3.75
N VAL A 98 4.29 10.63 -4.93
CA VAL A 98 4.88 11.21 -6.15
C VAL A 98 5.14 12.70 -5.95
N GLY A 99 4.16 13.45 -5.44
CA GLY A 99 4.32 14.88 -5.17
C GLY A 99 5.45 15.15 -4.17
N TRP A 100 5.49 14.39 -3.07
CA TRP A 100 6.51 14.55 -2.03
C TRP A 100 7.93 14.19 -2.52
N VAL A 101 8.07 13.09 -3.26
CA VAL A 101 9.37 12.68 -3.82
C VAL A 101 9.88 13.71 -4.84
N VAL A 102 9.01 14.23 -5.71
CA VAL A 102 9.39 15.28 -6.67
C VAL A 102 9.82 16.54 -5.93
N THR A 103 9.06 16.98 -4.92
CA THR A 103 9.40 18.13 -4.07
C THR A 103 10.75 17.94 -3.39
N GLY A 104 10.98 16.76 -2.77
CA GLY A 104 12.22 16.42 -2.10
C GLY A 104 13.42 16.36 -3.06
N LEU A 105 13.23 15.82 -4.28
CA LEU A 105 14.28 15.80 -5.30
C LEU A 105 14.65 17.22 -5.74
N VAL A 106 13.65 18.09 -6.00
CA VAL A 106 13.91 19.51 -6.31
C VAL A 106 14.66 20.18 -5.17
N TYR A 107 14.22 19.94 -3.91
CA TYR A 107 14.90 20.48 -2.74
C TYR A 107 16.37 20.04 -2.66
N VAL A 108 16.65 18.74 -2.76
CA VAL A 108 18.01 18.19 -2.66
C VAL A 108 18.90 18.67 -3.82
N VAL A 109 18.39 18.68 -5.06
CA VAL A 109 19.13 19.18 -6.23
C VAL A 109 19.49 20.65 -6.05
N MET A 110 18.53 21.50 -5.67
CA MET A 110 18.78 22.92 -5.43
C MET A 110 19.72 23.15 -4.26
N LEU A 111 19.59 22.37 -3.20
CA LEU A 111 20.49 22.41 -2.04
C LEU A 111 21.94 22.12 -2.44
N LEU A 112 22.17 21.10 -3.28
CA LEU A 112 23.51 20.67 -3.68
C LEU A 112 24.12 21.55 -4.78
N THR A 113 23.31 22.10 -5.69
CA THR A 113 23.78 22.94 -6.80
C THR A 113 24.02 24.40 -6.39
N THR A 114 23.50 24.79 -5.22
CA THR A 114 23.72 26.12 -4.64
C THR A 114 24.67 26.03 -3.45
N SER A 115 25.10 27.13 -2.90
CA SER A 115 25.92 27.15 -1.68
C SER A 115 25.12 26.81 -0.41
N GLU A 116 23.82 26.51 -0.54
CA GLU A 116 22.86 26.32 0.55
C GLU A 116 23.01 24.98 1.27
N TRP A 117 23.74 24.00 0.68
CA TRP A 117 24.02 22.71 1.34
C TRP A 117 24.68 22.84 2.72
N ARG A 118 25.40 23.95 2.96
CA ARG A 118 26.05 24.27 4.25
C ARG A 118 25.03 24.48 5.38
N ARG A 119 23.76 24.72 5.06
CA ARG A 119 22.67 24.80 6.06
C ARG A 119 22.50 23.50 6.79
N LEU A 120 22.61 22.36 6.05
CA LEU A 120 22.28 21.03 6.58
C LEU A 120 23.53 20.20 6.86
N ILE A 121 24.55 20.32 6.02
CA ILE A 121 25.75 19.49 6.12
C ILE A 121 26.80 20.21 6.96
N PRO A 122 27.09 19.68 8.18
CA PRO A 122 28.09 20.29 9.02
C PRO A 122 29.49 20.07 8.45
N THR A 123 30.34 21.09 8.54
CA THR A 123 31.72 21.07 8.04
C THR A 123 32.75 20.85 9.15
N SER A 124 32.33 20.76 10.40
CA SER A 124 33.16 20.57 11.57
C SER A 124 32.55 19.66 12.61
N TRP A 125 33.36 18.84 13.27
CA TRP A 125 32.94 17.99 14.40
C TRP A 125 32.46 18.77 15.64
N HIS A 126 32.77 20.06 15.74
CA HIS A 126 32.25 20.94 16.82
C HIS A 126 30.72 21.02 16.84
N VAL A 127 30.05 20.70 15.73
CA VAL A 127 28.57 20.63 15.66
C VAL A 127 27.98 19.69 16.71
N VAL A 128 28.63 18.58 17.05
CA VAL A 128 28.11 17.59 18.00
C VAL A 128 28.02 18.13 19.44
N PRO A 129 29.13 18.63 20.06
CA PRO A 129 29.05 19.20 21.41
C PRO A 129 28.20 20.48 21.46
N GLU A 130 28.11 21.24 20.38
CA GLU A 130 27.22 22.42 20.30
C GLU A 130 25.75 22.01 20.23
N ALA A 131 25.41 21.01 19.43
CA ALA A 131 24.06 20.45 19.38
C ALA A 131 23.62 19.90 20.75
N TRP A 132 24.54 19.24 21.46
CA TRP A 132 24.26 18.77 22.81
C TRP A 132 23.97 19.91 23.78
N ARG A 133 24.76 21.00 23.76
CA ARG A 133 24.53 22.20 24.56
C ARG A 133 23.18 22.86 24.20
N ALA A 134 22.87 22.95 22.91
CA ALA A 134 21.58 23.47 22.44
C ALA A 134 20.41 22.62 22.94
N LEU A 135 20.53 21.29 22.90
CA LEU A 135 19.53 20.35 23.42
C LEU A 135 19.29 20.57 24.93
N LEU A 136 20.36 20.66 25.72
CA LEU A 136 20.26 20.91 27.16
C LEU A 136 19.62 22.29 27.46
N GLY A 137 19.94 23.32 26.65
CA GLY A 137 19.31 24.63 26.71
C GLY A 137 17.78 24.54 26.53
N TYR A 138 17.32 23.89 25.46
CA TYR A 138 15.87 23.70 25.21
C TYR A 138 15.17 22.86 26.27
N LEU A 139 15.82 21.81 26.76
CA LEU A 139 15.29 20.99 27.88
C LEU A 139 15.20 21.78 29.18
N SER A 140 16.02 22.81 29.35
CA SER A 140 15.98 23.75 30.49
C SER A 140 15.09 24.97 30.22
N PHE A 141 14.26 24.94 29.18
CA PHE A 141 13.37 26.03 28.73
C PHE A 141 14.10 27.36 28.42
N HIS A 142 15.37 27.26 28.01
CA HIS A 142 16.10 28.42 27.52
C HIS A 142 16.08 28.45 26.00
N ILE A 143 15.65 29.58 25.45
CA ILE A 143 15.73 29.80 23.98
C ILE A 143 17.19 30.00 23.60
N VAL A 144 17.72 29.13 22.74
CA VAL A 144 19.10 29.18 22.30
C VAL A 144 19.19 30.16 21.13
N GLU A 145 19.82 31.31 21.37
CA GLU A 145 20.13 32.29 20.33
C GLU A 145 21.16 31.71 19.36
N THR A 146 20.97 31.96 18.09
CA THR A 146 21.85 31.46 17.02
C THR A 146 22.56 32.62 16.33
N PRO A 147 23.90 32.62 16.24
CA PRO A 147 24.62 33.63 15.51
C PRO A 147 24.52 33.46 13.97
N GLY A 148 23.85 32.44 13.49
CA GLY A 148 23.70 32.07 12.08
C GLY A 148 22.26 31.75 11.67
N THR A 149 22.10 31.07 10.54
CA THR A 149 20.77 30.67 10.03
C THR A 149 20.13 29.57 10.87
N TYR A 150 20.91 28.59 11.32
CA TYR A 150 20.50 27.47 12.16
C TYR A 150 21.52 27.22 13.27
N ASN A 151 21.06 26.80 14.44
CA ASN A 151 21.97 26.26 15.46
C ASN A 151 22.36 24.81 15.12
N SER A 152 23.40 24.30 15.78
CA SER A 152 23.97 22.99 15.51
C SER A 152 22.95 21.85 15.67
N LEU A 153 22.00 21.95 16.61
CA LEU A 153 20.93 20.95 16.79
C LEU A 153 19.94 20.99 15.62
N GLN A 154 19.51 22.18 15.19
CA GLN A 154 18.65 22.34 14.02
C GLN A 154 19.32 21.79 12.76
N GLN A 155 20.62 22.09 12.54
CA GLN A 155 21.36 21.59 11.40
C GLN A 155 21.40 20.05 11.36
N LEU A 156 21.75 19.39 12.45
CA LEU A 156 21.79 17.94 12.55
C LEU A 156 20.40 17.30 12.39
N THR A 157 19.37 17.89 13.00
CA THR A 157 18.01 17.37 12.94
C THR A 157 17.45 17.48 11.53
N TYR A 158 17.64 18.62 10.85
CA TYR A 158 17.18 18.78 9.46
C TYR A 158 17.95 17.87 8.50
N ALA A 159 19.28 17.73 8.70
CA ALA A 159 20.07 16.75 7.94
C ALA A 159 19.56 15.32 8.13
N ALA A 160 19.24 14.92 9.36
CA ALA A 160 18.70 13.59 9.66
C ALA A 160 17.32 13.37 9.02
N VAL A 161 16.44 14.37 9.04
CA VAL A 161 15.13 14.29 8.39
C VAL A 161 15.27 14.14 6.87
N VAL A 162 16.10 14.96 6.23
CA VAL A 162 16.24 14.99 4.77
C VAL A 162 17.03 13.81 4.23
N PHE A 163 18.13 13.42 4.88
CA PHE A 163 19.07 12.44 4.35
C PHE A 163 18.98 11.04 4.98
N LEU A 164 18.26 10.87 6.08
CA LEU A 164 18.04 9.55 6.70
C LEU A 164 16.58 9.18 6.77
N LEU A 165 15.74 10.00 7.40
CA LEU A 165 14.35 9.65 7.67
C LEU A 165 13.52 9.57 6.38
N ALA A 166 13.65 10.57 5.48
CA ALA A 166 12.92 10.60 4.22
C ALA A 166 13.35 9.46 3.28
N PRO A 167 14.65 9.22 3.00
CA PRO A 167 15.07 8.07 2.19
C PRO A 167 14.66 6.73 2.80
N LEU A 168 14.74 6.55 4.13
CA LEU A 168 14.32 5.34 4.81
C LEU A 168 12.82 5.07 4.65
N SER A 169 11.98 6.12 4.75
CA SER A 169 10.54 5.98 4.54
C SER A 169 10.21 5.59 3.11
N ILE A 170 10.90 6.14 2.10
CA ILE A 170 10.75 5.75 0.69
C ILE A 170 11.21 4.30 0.49
N ALA A 171 12.37 3.94 1.00
CA ALA A 171 12.92 2.60 0.88
C ALA A 171 11.99 1.54 1.49
N THR A 172 11.49 1.76 2.70
CA THR A 172 10.53 0.84 3.34
C THR A 172 9.19 0.80 2.61
N GLY A 173 8.72 1.93 2.07
CA GLY A 173 7.53 2.00 1.22
C GLY A 173 7.65 1.11 -0.03
N VAL A 174 8.77 1.20 -0.75
CA VAL A 174 9.08 0.36 -1.92
C VAL A 174 9.20 -1.11 -1.53
N ALA A 175 9.78 -1.41 -0.36
CA ALA A 175 9.92 -2.78 0.15
C ALA A 175 8.58 -3.47 0.41
N MET A 176 7.48 -2.74 0.61
CA MET A 176 6.15 -3.32 0.80
C MET A 176 5.49 -3.80 -0.50
N SER A 177 6.05 -3.51 -1.68
CA SER A 177 5.51 -3.94 -2.98
C SER A 177 5.73 -5.44 -3.23
N PRO A 178 4.67 -6.23 -3.52
CA PRO A 178 4.82 -7.63 -3.91
C PRO A 178 5.70 -7.84 -5.16
N ALA A 179 5.61 -6.95 -6.13
CA ALA A 179 6.40 -7.03 -7.35
C ALA A 179 7.90 -6.81 -7.07
N VAL A 180 8.23 -5.86 -6.18
CA VAL A 180 9.61 -5.60 -5.75
C VAL A 180 10.14 -6.76 -4.91
N SER A 181 9.33 -7.31 -4.00
CA SER A 181 9.74 -8.44 -3.17
C SER A 181 10.04 -9.69 -4.00
N ALA A 182 9.25 -9.97 -5.02
CA ALA A 182 9.46 -11.10 -5.91
C ALA A 182 10.73 -10.95 -6.76
N ARG A 183 11.09 -9.73 -7.17
CA ARG A 183 12.27 -9.47 -8.02
C ARG A 183 13.56 -9.29 -7.24
N PHE A 184 13.50 -8.63 -6.10
CA PHE A 184 14.65 -8.26 -5.28
C PHE A 184 14.51 -8.80 -3.84
N PRO A 185 14.52 -10.13 -3.64
CA PRO A 185 14.33 -10.73 -2.31
C PRO A 185 15.40 -10.32 -1.31
N TRP A 186 16.63 -10.04 -1.78
CA TRP A 186 17.70 -9.52 -0.93
C TRP A 186 17.36 -8.15 -0.32
N TYR A 187 16.71 -7.29 -1.08
CA TYR A 187 16.31 -5.96 -0.64
C TYR A 187 15.27 -6.02 0.50
N ILE A 188 14.29 -6.90 0.36
CA ILE A 188 13.28 -7.07 1.39
C ILE A 188 13.85 -7.66 2.68
N ARG A 189 14.84 -8.55 2.56
CA ARG A 189 15.51 -9.17 3.73
C ARG A 189 16.23 -8.13 4.60
N ILE A 190 16.69 -7.00 4.05
CA ILE A 190 17.27 -5.89 4.83
C ILE A 190 16.29 -5.38 5.88
N PHE A 191 15.01 -5.41 5.57
CA PHE A 191 13.93 -4.93 6.45
C PHE A 191 13.19 -6.06 7.18
N HIS A 192 13.74 -7.27 7.28
CA HIS A 192 13.09 -8.44 7.89
C HIS A 192 11.75 -8.81 7.23
N GLY A 193 11.65 -8.68 5.91
CA GLY A 193 10.43 -8.97 5.15
C GLY A 193 9.52 -7.74 4.98
N ARG A 194 8.37 -7.96 4.39
CA ARG A 194 7.38 -6.91 4.12
C ARG A 194 6.81 -6.31 5.42
N GLN A 195 6.61 -7.13 6.45
CA GLN A 195 6.06 -6.66 7.73
C GLN A 195 7.07 -5.84 8.53
N GLY A 196 8.33 -6.24 8.54
CA GLY A 196 9.39 -5.44 9.12
C GLY A 196 9.51 -4.09 8.41
N ALA A 197 9.48 -4.07 7.06
CA ALA A 197 9.43 -2.82 6.29
C ALA A 197 8.22 -1.95 6.68
N ARG A 198 7.03 -2.55 6.85
CA ARG A 198 5.81 -1.85 7.27
C ARG A 198 5.95 -1.23 8.66
N SER A 199 6.55 -1.97 9.60
CA SER A 199 6.79 -1.49 10.96
C SER A 199 7.82 -0.36 11.00
N ILE A 200 8.92 -0.46 10.25
CA ILE A 200 9.91 0.61 10.12
C ILE A 200 9.29 1.83 9.44
N HIS A 201 8.46 1.65 8.41
CA HIS A 201 7.75 2.75 7.75
C HIS A 201 6.84 3.50 8.72
N PHE A 202 6.13 2.80 9.60
CA PHE A 202 5.34 3.41 10.66
C PHE A 202 6.22 4.15 11.69
N LEU A 203 7.39 3.62 12.06
CA LEU A 203 8.33 4.33 12.92
C LEU A 203 8.87 5.60 12.26
N CYS A 204 9.06 5.61 10.93
CA CYS A 204 9.38 6.83 10.18
C CYS A 204 8.25 7.86 10.30
N LEU A 205 6.98 7.43 10.20
CA LEU A 205 5.83 8.31 10.45
C LEU A 205 5.88 8.92 11.86
N CYS A 206 6.18 8.11 12.88
CA CYS A 206 6.36 8.61 14.26
C CYS A 206 7.50 9.64 14.35
N GLY A 207 8.61 9.39 13.65
CA GLY A 207 9.74 10.31 13.57
C GLY A 207 9.36 11.65 12.91
N PHE A 208 8.63 11.62 11.79
CA PHE A 208 8.11 12.84 11.15
C PHE A 208 7.12 13.59 12.03
N ALA A 209 6.21 12.88 12.71
CA ALA A 209 5.24 13.49 13.62
C ALA A 209 5.95 14.17 14.81
N ALA A 210 6.93 13.50 15.43
CA ALA A 210 7.73 14.07 16.51
C ALA A 210 8.51 15.31 16.03
N PHE A 211 9.18 15.20 14.88
CA PHE A 211 9.87 16.34 14.26
C PHE A 211 8.90 17.52 14.02
N PHE A 212 7.74 17.26 13.44
CA PHE A 212 6.75 18.30 13.16
C PHE A 212 6.29 19.02 14.44
N VAL A 213 5.94 18.28 15.48
CA VAL A 213 5.52 18.85 16.76
C VAL A 213 6.62 19.72 17.37
N VAL A 214 7.86 19.21 17.45
CA VAL A 214 8.99 19.96 18.00
C VAL A 214 9.30 21.18 17.15
N HIS A 215 9.35 21.03 15.83
CA HIS A 215 9.66 22.11 14.89
C HIS A 215 8.64 23.26 15.01
N VAL A 216 7.34 22.95 14.93
CA VAL A 216 6.29 23.98 15.05
C VAL A 216 6.31 24.65 16.42
N THR A 217 6.53 23.89 17.52
CA THR A 217 6.65 24.46 18.85
C THR A 217 7.81 25.46 18.95
N LEU A 218 8.97 25.08 18.40
CA LEU A 218 10.14 25.99 18.43
C LEU A 218 9.93 27.20 17.53
N VAL A 219 9.28 27.08 16.37
CA VAL A 219 8.91 28.23 15.51
C VAL A 219 8.02 29.22 16.28
N ILE A 220 7.05 28.73 17.03
CA ILE A 220 6.18 29.58 17.86
C ILE A 220 6.99 30.27 18.97
N LEU A 221 7.85 29.54 19.66
CA LEU A 221 8.65 30.07 20.76
C LEU A 221 9.71 31.09 20.32
N HIS A 222 10.28 30.93 19.11
CA HIS A 222 11.24 31.89 18.53
C HIS A 222 10.58 33.14 17.94
N GLY A 223 9.25 33.18 17.90
CA GLY A 223 8.50 34.30 17.35
C GLY A 223 7.91 34.01 15.99
N LEU A 224 6.73 33.40 15.98
CA LEU A 224 6.01 32.98 14.77
C LEU A 224 5.97 34.02 13.64
N PRO A 225 5.70 35.33 13.86
CA PRO A 225 5.67 36.30 12.78
C PRO A 225 7.02 36.47 12.07
N THR A 226 8.10 36.43 12.81
CA THR A 226 9.47 36.57 12.29
C THR A 226 9.87 35.34 11.49
N GLU A 227 9.59 34.14 12.00
CA GLU A 227 9.89 32.89 11.26
C GLU A 227 9.02 32.74 10.01
N LEU A 228 7.76 33.17 10.06
CA LEU A 228 6.92 33.25 8.85
C LEU A 228 7.46 34.27 7.85
N ALA A 229 7.96 35.43 8.26
CA ALA A 229 8.55 36.40 7.35
C ALA A 229 9.76 35.80 6.61
N ARG A 230 10.55 34.98 7.24
CA ARG A 230 11.67 34.25 6.62
C ARG A 230 11.19 33.21 5.61
N ILE A 231 10.32 32.30 6.05
CA ILE A 231 9.96 31.12 5.22
C ILE A 231 8.88 31.42 4.17
N VAL A 232 8.01 32.42 4.38
CA VAL A 232 6.94 32.77 3.43
C VAL A 232 7.32 33.91 2.52
N LEU A 233 7.94 34.99 3.06
CA LEU A 233 8.30 36.18 2.31
C LEU A 233 9.76 36.22 1.86
N GLY A 234 10.66 35.47 2.52
CA GLY A 234 12.11 35.51 2.31
C GLY A 234 12.79 36.75 2.96
N GLU A 235 12.09 37.40 3.89
CA GLU A 235 12.57 38.64 4.52
C GLU A 235 13.36 38.33 5.78
N THR A 236 14.62 38.75 5.85
CA THR A 236 15.53 38.47 6.98
C THR A 236 15.89 39.75 7.77
N GLN A 237 15.98 40.93 7.11
CA GLN A 237 16.50 42.14 7.75
C GLN A 237 15.39 43.11 8.20
N HIS A 238 14.36 43.30 7.38
CA HIS A 238 13.24 44.21 7.66
C HIS A 238 11.90 43.51 7.43
N PRO A 239 11.50 42.60 8.33
CA PRO A 239 10.35 41.75 8.10
C PRO A 239 9.02 42.50 8.19
N HIS A 240 8.15 42.32 7.20
CA HIS A 240 6.78 42.80 7.21
C HIS A 240 5.89 41.81 7.98
N LEU A 241 5.93 41.83 9.31
CA LEU A 241 5.33 40.83 10.20
C LEU A 241 3.84 40.59 9.94
N THR A 242 3.06 41.68 9.76
CA THR A 242 1.62 41.56 9.48
C THR A 242 1.37 40.87 8.13
N ARG A 243 2.14 41.21 7.10
CA ARG A 243 2.04 40.57 5.79
C ARG A 243 2.45 39.10 5.87
N ALA A 244 3.50 38.77 6.60
CA ALA A 244 3.96 37.40 6.83
C ALA A 244 2.88 36.54 7.50
N LEU A 245 2.23 37.07 8.53
CA LEU A 245 1.10 36.40 9.20
C LEU A 245 -0.07 36.19 8.23
N MET A 246 -0.47 37.20 7.47
CA MET A 246 -1.58 37.08 6.51
C MET A 246 -1.31 36.03 5.45
N VAL A 247 -0.12 36.03 4.87
CA VAL A 247 0.25 35.05 3.81
C VAL A 247 0.40 33.66 4.42
N GLY A 248 1.12 33.50 5.52
CA GLY A 248 1.28 32.22 6.20
C GLY A 248 -0.05 31.60 6.67
N CYS A 249 -0.95 32.40 7.24
CA CYS A 249 -2.31 31.94 7.53
C CYS A 249 -3.07 31.56 6.27
N GLY A 250 -2.90 32.31 5.18
CA GLY A 250 -3.50 31.97 3.87
C GLY A 250 -2.99 30.64 3.32
N GLU A 251 -1.71 30.33 3.44
CA GLU A 251 -1.12 29.05 3.05
C GLU A 251 -1.70 27.89 3.88
N ILE A 252 -1.79 28.06 5.20
CA ILE A 252 -2.38 27.04 6.10
C ILE A 252 -3.85 26.82 5.76
N ILE A 253 -4.63 27.89 5.56
CA ILE A 253 -6.04 27.80 5.15
C ILE A 253 -6.15 27.09 3.80
N GLY A 254 -5.28 27.39 2.84
CA GLY A 254 -5.23 26.73 1.54
C GLY A 254 -4.99 25.22 1.67
N ILE A 255 -4.03 24.81 2.48
CA ILE A 255 -3.77 23.39 2.78
C ILE A 255 -5.00 22.73 3.43
N LEU A 256 -5.62 23.35 4.42
CA LEU A 256 -6.84 22.83 5.07
C LEU A 256 -8.00 22.69 4.08
N LEU A 257 -8.19 23.66 3.18
CA LEU A 257 -9.21 23.55 2.13
C LEU A 257 -8.93 22.40 1.17
N ILE A 258 -7.67 22.18 0.78
CA ILE A 258 -7.29 20.99 -0.03
C ILE A 258 -7.64 19.71 0.70
N HIS A 259 -7.35 19.59 2.00
CA HIS A 259 -7.72 18.41 2.80
C HIS A 259 -9.23 18.20 2.87
N ILE A 260 -10.00 19.25 3.09
CA ILE A 260 -11.47 19.21 3.11
C ILE A 260 -12.01 18.77 1.75
N MET A 261 -11.49 19.37 0.67
CA MET A 261 -11.88 19.01 -0.70
C MET A 261 -11.54 17.56 -1.02
N ALA A 262 -10.31 17.11 -0.72
CA ALA A 262 -9.88 15.73 -0.92
C ALA A 262 -10.82 14.73 -0.24
N THR A 263 -11.18 15.00 1.02
CA THR A 263 -12.14 14.17 1.78
C THR A 263 -13.54 14.20 1.17
N LYS A 264 -14.09 15.40 0.93
CA LYS A 264 -15.46 15.54 0.37
C LYS A 264 -15.60 14.94 -1.02
N LEU A 265 -14.62 15.17 -1.91
CA LEU A 265 -14.63 14.60 -3.26
C LEU A 265 -14.49 13.08 -3.24
N SER A 266 -13.69 12.53 -2.34
CA SER A 266 -13.55 11.08 -2.18
C SER A 266 -14.87 10.41 -1.79
N PHE A 267 -15.67 11.03 -0.90
CA PHE A 267 -17.00 10.49 -0.54
C PHE A 267 -18.05 10.75 -1.59
N ARG A 268 -18.07 11.94 -2.20
CA ARG A 268 -19.11 12.33 -3.14
C ARG A 268 -18.92 11.73 -4.54
N HIS A 269 -17.68 11.59 -4.97
CA HIS A 269 -17.30 11.14 -6.31
C HIS A 269 -16.14 10.14 -6.28
N PRO A 270 -16.26 8.99 -5.54
CA PRO A 270 -15.13 8.09 -5.32
C PRO A 270 -14.52 7.55 -6.61
N ARG A 271 -15.35 7.19 -7.59
CA ARG A 271 -14.90 6.68 -8.89
C ARG A 271 -14.17 7.74 -9.72
N ALA A 272 -14.64 8.98 -9.70
CA ALA A 272 -13.96 10.07 -10.40
C ALA A 272 -12.60 10.34 -9.78
N MET A 273 -12.51 10.37 -8.43
CA MET A 273 -11.25 10.53 -7.71
C MET A 273 -10.27 9.40 -8.02
N GLN A 274 -10.71 8.14 -7.95
CA GLN A 274 -9.89 7.00 -8.35
C GLN A 274 -9.32 7.18 -9.75
N ARG A 275 -10.17 7.44 -10.75
CA ARG A 275 -9.76 7.58 -12.16
C ARG A 275 -8.77 8.73 -12.37
N SER A 276 -9.06 9.89 -11.78
CA SER A 276 -8.16 11.05 -11.91
C SER A 276 -6.79 10.78 -11.33
N ILE A 277 -6.71 10.14 -10.16
CA ILE A 277 -5.44 9.78 -9.54
C ILE A 277 -4.73 8.70 -10.37
N GLN A 278 -5.44 7.68 -10.85
CA GLN A 278 -4.87 6.62 -11.68
C GLN A 278 -4.30 7.15 -12.99
N LEU A 279 -4.94 8.10 -13.64
CA LEU A 279 -4.41 8.74 -14.87
C LEU A 279 -3.01 9.34 -14.64
N LEU A 280 -2.76 9.88 -13.45
CA LEU A 280 -1.47 10.46 -13.09
C LEU A 280 -0.43 9.41 -12.66
N ILE A 281 -0.87 8.36 -11.96
CA ILE A 281 0.02 7.41 -11.29
C ILE A 281 0.29 6.16 -12.12
N ASP A 282 -0.70 5.64 -12.85
CA ASP A 282 -0.58 4.36 -13.55
C ASP A 282 0.49 4.33 -14.67
N PRO A 283 0.78 5.43 -15.40
CA PRO A 283 1.90 5.42 -16.34
C PRO A 283 3.24 5.15 -15.64
N LEU A 284 3.46 5.79 -14.48
CA LEU A 284 4.67 5.59 -13.67
C LEU A 284 4.72 4.17 -13.09
N ARG A 285 3.60 3.68 -12.55
CA ARG A 285 3.50 2.30 -12.03
C ARG A 285 3.80 1.27 -13.12
N ARG A 286 3.23 1.41 -14.30
CA ARG A 286 3.48 0.50 -15.43
C ARG A 286 4.92 0.55 -15.89
N TYR A 287 5.53 1.73 -15.96
CA TYR A 287 6.95 1.87 -16.30
C TYR A 287 7.86 1.18 -15.28
N LEU A 288 7.62 1.39 -13.99
CA LEU A 288 8.46 0.84 -12.93
C LEU A 288 8.22 -0.66 -12.67
N PHE A 289 6.98 -1.15 -12.79
CA PHE A 289 6.59 -2.47 -12.29
C PHE A 289 5.87 -3.35 -13.31
N GLY A 290 5.34 -2.81 -14.40
CA GLY A 290 4.47 -3.53 -15.35
C GLY A 290 5.14 -4.64 -16.15
N HIS A 291 6.46 -4.67 -16.24
CA HIS A 291 7.23 -5.69 -16.99
C HIS A 291 7.96 -6.67 -16.05
N GLN A 292 7.69 -6.63 -14.76
CA GLN A 292 8.41 -7.43 -13.78
C GLN A 292 7.66 -8.75 -13.53
N ILE A 293 8.03 -9.77 -14.30
CA ILE A 293 7.64 -11.15 -14.03
C ILE A 293 8.82 -11.81 -13.32
N SER A 294 8.66 -12.15 -12.06
CA SER A 294 9.68 -12.81 -11.26
C SER A 294 9.06 -13.87 -10.37
N ALA A 295 9.81 -14.93 -10.11
CA ALA A 295 9.38 -16.04 -9.27
C ALA A 295 9.66 -15.75 -7.79
N GLN A 296 8.74 -16.16 -6.92
CA GLN A 296 8.96 -16.18 -5.48
C GLN A 296 9.45 -17.56 -5.04
N HIS A 297 10.45 -17.59 -4.18
CA HIS A 297 10.99 -18.82 -3.60
C HIS A 297 11.24 -18.65 -2.11
N TYR A 298 10.57 -19.48 -1.31
CA TYR A 298 10.71 -19.55 0.14
C TYR A 298 11.05 -20.96 0.56
N LEU A 299 11.69 -21.13 1.72
CA LEU A 299 12.03 -22.42 2.28
C LEU A 299 10.84 -23.00 3.08
N PRO A 300 10.78 -24.33 3.28
CA PRO A 300 9.75 -24.95 4.13
C PRO A 300 9.75 -24.39 5.56
N THR A 301 10.89 -23.92 6.06
CA THR A 301 11.06 -23.29 7.37
C THR A 301 10.44 -21.90 7.45
N ASP A 302 10.20 -21.24 6.32
CA ASP A 302 9.65 -19.88 6.25
C ASP A 302 8.11 -19.88 6.33
N ARG A 303 7.45 -21.07 6.31
CA ARG A 303 6.00 -21.19 6.38
C ARG A 303 5.47 -20.56 7.66
N SER A 304 4.48 -19.69 7.51
CA SER A 304 3.81 -19.02 8.62
C SER A 304 3.07 -20.05 9.51
N ARG A 305 3.17 -19.86 10.82
CA ARG A 305 2.45 -20.69 11.82
C ARG A 305 0.94 -20.45 11.74
N TYR A 306 0.55 -19.26 11.35
CA TYR A 306 -0.83 -18.86 11.15
C TYR A 306 -0.99 -18.25 9.75
N PHE A 307 -2.09 -18.58 9.08
CA PHE A 307 -2.42 -18.00 7.81
C PHE A 307 -3.83 -17.40 7.90
N TRP A 308 -3.90 -16.06 7.81
CA TRP A 308 -5.16 -15.34 7.96
C TRP A 308 -6.19 -15.77 6.92
N VAL A 309 -7.44 -15.86 7.36
CA VAL A 309 -8.59 -16.06 6.47
C VAL A 309 -9.08 -14.71 6.01
N ASN A 310 -9.16 -14.49 4.70
CA ASN A 310 -9.73 -13.28 4.11
C ASN A 310 -11.12 -13.59 3.55
N GLY A 311 -12.13 -12.87 3.99
CA GLY A 311 -13.53 -13.10 3.64
C GLY A 311 -14.07 -14.44 4.19
N ARG A 312 -15.38 -14.61 4.15
CA ARG A 312 -16.05 -15.82 4.64
C ARG A 312 -16.28 -16.81 3.51
N PRO A 313 -16.36 -18.14 3.81
CA PRO A 313 -16.77 -19.14 2.83
C PRO A 313 -18.14 -18.84 2.23
N PRO A 314 -18.42 -19.29 0.99
CA PRO A 314 -19.73 -19.16 0.39
C PRO A 314 -20.82 -19.82 1.24
N ASN A 315 -21.97 -19.18 1.29
CA ASN A 315 -23.21 -19.69 1.89
C ASN A 315 -24.23 -20.16 0.85
N ASP A 316 -23.82 -20.25 -0.41
CA ASP A 316 -24.60 -20.75 -1.52
C ASP A 316 -25.01 -22.22 -1.29
N VAL A 317 -26.27 -22.57 -1.65
CA VAL A 317 -26.84 -23.89 -1.37
C VAL A 317 -26.08 -25.00 -2.10
N ASP A 318 -25.70 -24.76 -3.35
CA ASP A 318 -24.97 -25.73 -4.16
C ASP A 318 -23.57 -25.92 -3.63
N TYR A 319 -22.90 -24.85 -3.22
CA TYR A 319 -21.58 -24.93 -2.59
C TYR A 319 -21.63 -25.70 -1.28
N LEU A 320 -22.62 -25.42 -0.41
CA LEU A 320 -22.79 -26.13 0.85
C LEU A 320 -23.13 -27.62 0.64
N ALA A 321 -23.87 -27.96 -0.40
CA ALA A 321 -24.12 -29.35 -0.76
C ALA A 321 -22.82 -30.06 -1.16
N MET A 322 -21.99 -29.42 -2.00
CA MET A 322 -20.69 -29.99 -2.40
C MET A 322 -19.69 -30.13 -1.24
N THR A 323 -19.76 -29.29 -0.20
CA THR A 323 -18.90 -29.45 0.98
C THR A 323 -19.21 -30.73 1.76
N ARG A 324 -20.47 -31.21 1.74
CA ARG A 324 -20.91 -32.42 2.47
C ARG A 324 -20.38 -33.72 1.85
N ASP A 325 -20.17 -33.71 0.54
CA ASP A 325 -19.62 -34.86 -0.21
C ASP A 325 -18.13 -34.66 -0.58
N GLN A 326 -17.44 -33.77 0.13
CA GLN A 326 -16.02 -33.47 -0.09
C GLN A 326 -15.72 -33.06 -1.53
N PHE A 327 -16.66 -32.35 -2.16
CA PHE A 327 -16.57 -31.87 -3.54
C PHE A 327 -16.51 -32.98 -4.62
N ALA A 328 -17.05 -34.17 -4.33
CA ALA A 328 -17.08 -35.28 -5.30
C ALA A 328 -17.82 -34.90 -6.59
N ASN A 329 -18.89 -34.11 -6.47
CA ASN A 329 -19.69 -33.61 -7.61
C ASN A 329 -19.22 -32.23 -8.14
N TYR A 330 -18.06 -31.75 -7.72
CA TYR A 330 -17.51 -30.49 -8.23
C TYR A 330 -17.10 -30.61 -9.70
N SER A 331 -17.39 -29.55 -10.46
CA SER A 331 -16.97 -29.43 -11.85
C SER A 331 -16.52 -28.01 -12.15
N LEU A 332 -15.31 -27.86 -12.68
CA LEU A 332 -14.77 -26.61 -13.21
C LEU A 332 -15.17 -26.47 -14.66
N GLU A 333 -15.86 -25.37 -15.00
CA GLU A 333 -16.15 -25.03 -16.39
C GLU A 333 -15.10 -24.03 -16.93
N VAL A 334 -14.50 -24.35 -18.08
CA VAL A 334 -13.55 -23.49 -18.79
C VAL A 334 -14.10 -23.20 -20.17
N GLY A 335 -14.31 -21.93 -20.52
CA GLY A 335 -14.96 -21.54 -21.75
C GLY A 335 -14.58 -20.14 -22.24
N GLY A 336 -15.50 -19.52 -23.02
CA GLY A 336 -15.28 -18.23 -23.67
C GLY A 336 -14.52 -18.37 -24.99
N LEU A 337 -13.54 -17.51 -25.22
CA LEU A 337 -12.72 -17.50 -26.45
C LEU A 337 -11.69 -18.63 -26.45
N VAL A 338 -12.15 -19.89 -26.52
CA VAL A 338 -11.33 -21.11 -26.59
C VAL A 338 -11.75 -21.99 -27.73
N ARG A 339 -10.83 -22.81 -28.24
CA ARG A 339 -11.13 -23.83 -29.27
C ARG A 339 -11.79 -25.06 -28.65
N GLN A 340 -11.41 -25.42 -27.44
CA GLN A 340 -11.86 -26.60 -26.71
C GLN A 340 -12.39 -26.22 -25.33
N PRO A 341 -13.70 -26.00 -25.19
CA PRO A 341 -14.29 -25.83 -23.87
C PRO A 341 -14.09 -27.09 -23.01
N LEU A 342 -13.77 -26.90 -21.72
CA LEU A 342 -13.50 -28.03 -20.81
C LEU A 342 -14.53 -28.02 -19.68
N LYS A 343 -14.86 -29.22 -19.24
CA LYS A 343 -15.61 -29.48 -18.02
C LYS A 343 -14.85 -30.53 -17.22
N LEU A 344 -14.18 -30.09 -16.13
CA LEU A 344 -13.21 -30.90 -15.40
C LEU A 344 -13.72 -31.19 -14.00
N SER A 345 -13.80 -32.46 -13.62
CA SER A 345 -14.01 -32.85 -12.23
C SER A 345 -12.78 -32.55 -11.37
N LEU A 346 -12.93 -32.53 -10.07
CA LEU A 346 -11.78 -32.38 -9.16
C LEU A 346 -10.78 -33.56 -9.31
N ALA A 347 -11.27 -34.74 -9.66
CA ALA A 347 -10.43 -35.90 -9.95
C ALA A 347 -9.60 -35.71 -11.21
N ASP A 348 -10.19 -35.19 -12.30
CA ASP A 348 -9.46 -34.86 -13.53
C ASP A 348 -8.34 -33.84 -13.25
N ILE A 349 -8.64 -32.77 -12.49
CA ILE A 349 -7.67 -31.74 -12.12
C ILE A 349 -6.52 -32.34 -11.29
N ARG A 350 -6.81 -33.22 -10.34
CA ARG A 350 -5.79 -33.87 -9.52
C ARG A 350 -4.94 -34.91 -10.27
N ALA A 351 -5.46 -35.46 -11.37
CA ALA A 351 -4.72 -36.36 -12.24
C ALA A 351 -3.71 -35.65 -13.17
N MET A 352 -3.84 -34.31 -13.33
CA MET A 352 -2.91 -33.50 -14.12
C MET A 352 -1.55 -33.30 -13.43
N PRO A 353 -0.50 -32.87 -14.16
CA PRO A 353 0.80 -32.58 -13.57
C PRO A 353 0.69 -31.62 -12.39
N LYS A 354 1.16 -32.04 -11.22
CA LYS A 354 1.11 -31.25 -9.98
C LYS A 354 2.37 -30.42 -9.84
N GLN A 355 2.20 -29.14 -9.52
CA GLN A 355 3.27 -28.23 -9.07
C GLN A 355 3.10 -27.93 -7.59
N VAL A 356 4.23 -27.88 -6.87
CA VAL A 356 4.28 -27.44 -5.46
C VAL A 356 5.19 -26.23 -5.38
N GLN A 357 4.74 -25.19 -4.66
CA GLN A 357 5.51 -23.97 -4.46
C GLN A 357 5.26 -23.36 -3.08
N ILE A 358 6.30 -22.78 -2.48
CA ILE A 358 6.20 -22.04 -1.21
C ILE A 358 6.34 -20.56 -1.52
N THR A 359 5.29 -19.78 -1.21
CA THR A 359 5.18 -18.40 -1.65
C THR A 359 4.54 -17.51 -0.58
N ASN A 360 4.86 -16.22 -0.62
CA ASN A 360 4.29 -15.22 0.27
C ASN A 360 2.97 -14.68 -0.32
N HIS A 361 1.92 -14.71 0.47
CA HIS A 361 0.65 -14.09 0.17
C HIS A 361 0.61 -12.67 0.77
N CYS A 362 0.61 -11.65 -0.08
CA CYS A 362 0.49 -10.27 0.34
C CYS A 362 -0.96 -9.80 0.26
N CYS A 363 -1.65 -9.70 1.40
CA CYS A 363 -3.00 -9.14 1.42
C CYS A 363 -2.99 -7.62 1.19
N ILE A 364 -4.05 -7.11 0.54
CA ILE A 364 -4.24 -5.67 0.35
C ILE A 364 -4.49 -4.94 1.68
N GLN A 365 -5.08 -5.62 2.66
CA GLN A 365 -5.28 -5.10 4.01
C GLN A 365 -3.97 -4.83 4.75
N GLY A 366 -2.88 -5.50 4.37
CA GLY A 366 -1.54 -5.25 4.91
C GLY A 366 -0.85 -6.44 5.56
N TRP A 367 -1.57 -7.50 5.95
CA TRP A 367 -0.96 -8.71 6.47
C TRP A 367 -0.30 -9.55 5.38
N THR A 368 0.56 -10.45 5.77
CA THR A 368 1.24 -11.43 4.92
C THR A 368 1.12 -12.83 5.53
N GLY A 369 1.37 -13.85 4.69
CA GLY A 369 1.48 -15.22 5.15
C GLY A 369 2.17 -16.07 4.10
N ILE A 370 3.15 -16.88 4.53
CA ILE A 370 3.90 -17.79 3.68
C ILE A 370 3.28 -19.18 3.84
N ALA A 371 2.92 -19.81 2.72
CA ALA A 371 2.37 -21.17 2.72
C ALA A 371 2.88 -21.96 1.52
N GLU A 372 2.85 -23.28 1.66
CA GLU A 372 3.05 -24.20 0.55
C GLU A 372 1.73 -24.45 -0.16
N TRP A 373 1.75 -24.35 -1.49
CA TRP A 373 0.59 -24.55 -2.35
C TRP A 373 0.86 -25.67 -3.33
N GLY A 374 -0.05 -26.64 -3.40
CA GLY A 374 -0.04 -27.70 -4.38
C GLY A 374 -1.21 -27.57 -5.34
N GLY A 375 -0.96 -27.69 -6.64
CA GLY A 375 -2.02 -27.55 -7.64
C GLY A 375 -1.52 -27.77 -9.07
N VAL A 376 -2.41 -27.58 -10.04
CA VAL A 376 -2.09 -27.69 -11.46
C VAL A 376 -1.59 -26.34 -11.99
N PRO A 377 -0.49 -26.27 -12.75
CA PRO A 377 -0.10 -25.06 -13.48
C PRO A 377 -1.22 -24.59 -14.39
N PHE A 378 -1.57 -23.31 -14.31
CA PHE A 378 -2.66 -22.80 -15.14
C PHE A 378 -2.31 -22.81 -16.65
N SER A 379 -1.02 -22.73 -16.96
CA SER A 379 -0.53 -22.93 -18.33
C SER A 379 -0.97 -24.29 -18.94
N HIS A 380 -1.04 -25.34 -18.12
CA HIS A 380 -1.52 -26.65 -18.60
C HIS A 380 -3.02 -26.61 -18.98
N ILE A 381 -3.85 -25.93 -18.21
CA ILE A 381 -5.26 -25.71 -18.56
C ILE A 381 -5.38 -24.87 -19.84
N ILE A 382 -4.52 -23.85 -20.03
CA ILE A 382 -4.45 -23.04 -21.23
C ILE A 382 -4.10 -23.90 -22.45
N GLU A 383 -3.14 -24.80 -22.33
CA GLU A 383 -2.75 -25.75 -23.39
C GLU A 383 -3.92 -26.66 -23.83
N LEU A 384 -4.69 -27.17 -22.84
CA LEU A 384 -5.83 -28.03 -23.11
C LEU A 384 -7.01 -27.30 -23.76
N CYS A 385 -7.36 -26.10 -23.28
CA CYS A 385 -8.52 -25.36 -23.83
C CYS A 385 -8.21 -24.56 -25.11
N GLN A 386 -6.92 -24.32 -25.41
CA GLN A 386 -6.45 -23.63 -26.60
C GLN A 386 -7.15 -22.27 -26.84
N PRO A 387 -6.86 -21.23 -26.03
CA PRO A 387 -7.47 -19.92 -26.23
C PRO A 387 -7.24 -19.37 -27.63
N LEU A 388 -8.24 -18.66 -28.15
CA LEU A 388 -8.12 -17.97 -29.44
C LEU A 388 -7.11 -16.81 -29.32
N PRO A 389 -6.45 -16.40 -30.44
CA PRO A 389 -5.52 -15.27 -30.41
C PRO A 389 -6.11 -13.95 -29.94
N SER A 390 -7.43 -13.79 -29.99
CA SER A 390 -8.15 -12.62 -29.47
C SER A 390 -8.33 -12.63 -27.96
N ALA A 391 -8.11 -13.76 -27.27
CA ALA A 391 -8.21 -13.85 -25.82
C ALA A 391 -7.05 -13.11 -25.15
N ARG A 392 -7.34 -12.03 -24.44
CA ARG A 392 -6.36 -11.19 -23.73
C ARG A 392 -6.39 -11.39 -22.23
N TYR A 393 -7.50 -11.88 -21.71
CA TYR A 393 -7.74 -12.07 -20.30
C TYR A 393 -8.39 -13.42 -20.02
N ALA A 394 -8.09 -13.97 -18.83
CA ALA A 394 -8.84 -15.03 -18.18
C ALA A 394 -9.63 -14.45 -17.02
N VAL A 395 -10.92 -14.71 -16.94
CA VAL A 395 -11.81 -14.33 -15.85
C VAL A 395 -12.04 -15.55 -14.98
N PHE A 396 -11.83 -15.39 -13.68
CA PHE A 396 -12.07 -16.42 -12.68
C PHE A 396 -13.33 -16.05 -11.88
N TYR A 397 -14.32 -16.91 -11.84
CA TYR A 397 -15.56 -16.71 -11.08
C TYR A 397 -15.58 -17.62 -9.85
N GLY A 398 -15.90 -17.06 -8.68
CA GLY A 398 -16.07 -17.81 -7.42
C GLY A 398 -17.51 -18.23 -7.17
N PHE A 399 -17.73 -19.15 -6.22
CA PHE A 399 -19.04 -19.46 -5.66
C PHE A 399 -19.55 -18.41 -4.67
N ASP A 400 -18.66 -17.57 -4.12
CA ASP A 400 -19.02 -16.61 -3.08
C ASP A 400 -19.92 -15.50 -3.64
N ASN A 401 -21.18 -15.52 -3.18
CA ASN A 401 -22.16 -14.50 -3.50
C ASN A 401 -21.87 -13.22 -2.70
N LYS A 402 -21.58 -12.13 -3.41
CA LYS A 402 -21.30 -10.81 -2.83
C LYS A 402 -22.52 -9.89 -2.77
N ALA A 403 -23.73 -10.43 -2.99
CA ALA A 403 -25.00 -9.69 -2.86
C ALA A 403 -24.94 -8.26 -3.45
N THR A 404 -24.37 -8.09 -4.64
CA THR A 404 -24.37 -6.83 -5.37
C THR A 404 -25.58 -6.76 -6.29
N SER A 405 -26.12 -5.56 -6.48
CA SER A 405 -27.37 -5.29 -7.19
C SER A 405 -27.34 -5.61 -8.69
N GLU A 406 -26.22 -6.06 -9.26
CA GLU A 406 -26.12 -6.33 -10.69
C GLU A 406 -25.89 -7.81 -10.98
N PRO A 407 -26.84 -8.46 -11.67
CA PRO A 407 -26.70 -9.86 -12.06
C PRO A 407 -25.61 -10.02 -13.12
N HIS A 408 -24.70 -10.98 -12.90
CA HIS A 408 -23.74 -11.43 -13.90
C HIS A 408 -24.36 -12.59 -14.69
N PRO A 409 -24.07 -12.73 -16.01
CA PRO A 409 -24.62 -13.81 -16.85
C PRO A 409 -24.39 -15.22 -16.31
N LYS A 410 -23.36 -15.44 -15.50
CA LYS A 410 -23.05 -16.74 -14.86
C LYS A 410 -23.47 -16.84 -13.38
N GLY A 411 -24.53 -16.15 -12.98
CA GLY A 411 -25.10 -16.21 -11.63
C GLY A 411 -24.71 -15.04 -10.76
N GLY A 412 -25.56 -14.03 -10.78
CA GLY A 412 -25.40 -12.69 -10.23
C GLY A 412 -24.63 -12.52 -8.92
N GLY A 413 -23.80 -11.49 -8.89
CA GLY A 413 -23.17 -11.01 -7.67
C GLY A 413 -22.02 -11.85 -7.13
N CYS A 414 -21.49 -12.83 -7.86
CA CYS A 414 -20.34 -13.61 -7.41
C CYS A 414 -19.04 -12.80 -7.44
N TYR A 415 -18.11 -13.17 -6.57
CA TYR A 415 -16.74 -12.65 -6.65
C TYR A 415 -16.10 -13.10 -7.95
N TYR A 416 -15.48 -12.18 -8.68
CA TYR A 416 -14.73 -12.49 -9.89
C TYR A 416 -13.51 -11.59 -10.02
N GLU A 417 -12.52 -12.06 -10.78
CA GLU A 417 -11.32 -11.31 -11.11
C GLU A 417 -10.86 -11.63 -12.54
N THR A 418 -10.36 -10.59 -13.22
CA THR A 418 -9.71 -10.74 -14.52
C THR A 418 -8.19 -10.72 -14.38
N VAL A 419 -7.55 -11.62 -15.10
CA VAL A 419 -6.09 -11.78 -15.14
C VAL A 419 -5.63 -11.68 -16.59
N ARG A 420 -4.63 -10.86 -16.88
CA ARG A 420 -4.01 -10.78 -18.20
C ARG A 420 -3.36 -12.10 -18.56
N MET A 421 -3.41 -12.49 -19.84
CA MET A 421 -2.83 -13.74 -20.32
C MET A 421 -1.35 -13.90 -19.96
N GLN A 422 -0.57 -12.81 -19.97
CA GLN A 422 0.83 -12.83 -19.54
C GLN A 422 1.01 -13.32 -18.10
N LEU A 423 0.15 -12.88 -17.17
CA LEU A 423 0.17 -13.34 -15.77
C LEU A 423 -0.46 -14.73 -15.64
N ALA A 424 -1.49 -15.02 -16.43
CA ALA A 424 -2.13 -16.34 -16.48
C ALA A 424 -1.15 -17.44 -16.88
N MET A 425 -0.24 -17.14 -17.81
CA MET A 425 0.80 -18.07 -18.28
C MET A 425 2.07 -18.07 -17.41
N HIS A 426 2.13 -17.27 -16.34
CA HIS A 426 3.30 -17.26 -15.48
C HIS A 426 3.53 -18.63 -14.82
N PRO A 427 4.79 -19.13 -14.76
CA PRO A 427 5.08 -20.48 -14.21
C PRO A 427 4.54 -20.75 -12.81
N GLN A 428 4.43 -19.72 -11.95
CA GLN A 428 3.87 -19.84 -10.60
C GLN A 428 2.35 -19.55 -10.55
N THR A 429 1.67 -19.33 -11.66
CA THR A 429 0.21 -19.25 -11.68
C THR A 429 -0.37 -20.65 -11.68
N ILE A 430 -0.95 -21.05 -10.58
CA ILE A 430 -1.52 -22.39 -10.39
C ILE A 430 -2.97 -22.33 -9.90
N LEU A 431 -3.73 -23.35 -10.22
CA LEU A 431 -5.00 -23.65 -9.56
C LEU A 431 -4.72 -24.60 -8.40
N ALA A 432 -4.64 -24.03 -7.20
CA ALA A 432 -4.26 -24.79 -6.00
C ALA A 432 -5.45 -25.53 -5.40
N TYR A 433 -5.28 -26.78 -5.08
CA TYR A 433 -6.21 -27.67 -4.37
C TYR A 433 -5.60 -28.27 -3.09
N GLU A 434 -4.34 -27.90 -2.78
CA GLU A 434 -3.65 -28.26 -1.53
C GLU A 434 -3.00 -27.03 -0.90
N MET A 435 -2.88 -27.06 0.43
CA MET A 435 -2.18 -26.07 1.24
C MET A 435 -1.39 -26.78 2.34
N ASN A 436 -0.10 -26.50 2.47
CA ASN A 436 0.81 -27.09 3.46
C ASN A 436 0.80 -28.63 3.46
N GLY A 437 0.77 -29.25 2.27
CA GLY A 437 0.77 -30.71 2.09
C GLY A 437 -0.56 -31.40 2.42
N GLN A 438 -1.62 -30.64 2.68
CA GLN A 438 -2.97 -31.15 2.95
C GLN A 438 -3.97 -30.66 1.92
N ILE A 439 -5.14 -31.32 1.84
CA ILE A 439 -6.26 -30.82 1.04
C ILE A 439 -6.57 -29.38 1.43
N LEU A 440 -6.79 -28.52 0.43
CA LEU A 440 -7.08 -27.10 0.64
C LEU A 440 -8.27 -26.90 1.59
N PRO A 441 -8.11 -26.24 2.74
CA PRO A 441 -9.21 -26.03 3.67
C PRO A 441 -10.28 -25.10 3.11
N ILE A 442 -11.55 -25.33 3.50
CA ILE A 442 -12.70 -24.50 3.08
C ILE A 442 -12.43 -23.00 3.31
N PRO A 443 -11.98 -22.53 4.49
CA PRO A 443 -11.74 -21.11 4.70
C PRO A 443 -10.69 -20.51 3.75
N HIS A 444 -9.79 -21.32 3.24
CA HIS A 444 -8.71 -20.92 2.34
C HIS A 444 -9.04 -21.09 0.86
N GLY A 445 -10.26 -21.56 0.51
CA GLY A 445 -10.74 -21.52 -0.86
C GLY A 445 -11.04 -22.84 -1.54
N ALA A 446 -11.25 -23.95 -0.78
CA ALA A 446 -11.62 -25.24 -1.36
C ALA A 446 -12.87 -25.14 -2.27
N PRO A 447 -12.99 -25.94 -3.33
CA PRO A 447 -12.06 -27.01 -3.69
C PRO A 447 -10.84 -26.50 -4.50
N LEU A 448 -10.93 -25.26 -5.06
CA LEU A 448 -9.93 -24.74 -5.97
C LEU A 448 -9.75 -23.23 -5.77
N ARG A 449 -8.50 -22.77 -5.70
CA ARG A 449 -8.17 -21.34 -5.64
C ARG A 449 -7.07 -20.96 -6.63
N LEU A 450 -7.12 -19.72 -7.11
CA LEU A 450 -6.05 -19.13 -7.91
C LEU A 450 -4.88 -18.69 -7.03
N ARG A 451 -3.65 -19.01 -7.46
CA ARG A 451 -2.42 -18.40 -6.96
C ARG A 451 -1.80 -17.54 -8.05
N LEU A 452 -1.42 -16.30 -7.67
CA LEU A 452 -0.93 -15.28 -8.60
C LEU A 452 0.16 -14.46 -7.89
N GLU A 453 1.38 -14.97 -7.85
CA GLU A 453 2.39 -14.65 -6.83
C GLU A 453 2.95 -13.23 -6.89
N THR A 454 2.82 -12.54 -8.03
CA THR A 454 3.27 -11.15 -8.21
C THR A 454 2.17 -10.12 -7.94
N GLN A 455 1.00 -10.57 -7.47
CA GLN A 455 -0.17 -9.73 -7.24
C GLN A 455 -0.64 -9.77 -5.79
N LEU A 456 -1.36 -8.73 -5.38
CA LEU A 456 -2.02 -8.72 -4.08
C LEU A 456 -3.13 -9.77 -4.00
N GLY A 457 -3.35 -10.29 -2.80
CA GLY A 457 -4.19 -11.44 -2.53
C GLY A 457 -5.65 -11.35 -3.01
N PHE A 458 -6.21 -10.17 -3.19
CA PHE A 458 -7.57 -10.03 -3.71
C PHE A 458 -7.71 -10.51 -5.16
N LYS A 459 -6.64 -10.50 -5.96
CA LYS A 459 -6.62 -11.10 -7.31
C LYS A 459 -6.66 -12.64 -7.31
N MET A 460 -6.42 -13.26 -6.16
CA MET A 460 -6.34 -14.72 -6.00
C MET A 460 -7.70 -15.30 -5.62
N VAL A 461 -8.60 -15.43 -6.60
CA VAL A 461 -9.96 -15.93 -6.42
C VAL A 461 -9.98 -17.27 -5.70
N LYS A 462 -10.84 -17.37 -4.69
CA LYS A 462 -11.16 -18.59 -3.93
C LYS A 462 -12.45 -19.23 -4.44
N TYR A 463 -12.69 -20.49 -4.11
CA TYR A 463 -13.95 -21.16 -4.41
C TYR A 463 -14.29 -21.10 -5.91
N ILE A 464 -13.33 -21.34 -6.79
CA ILE A 464 -13.48 -21.16 -8.25
C ILE A 464 -14.55 -22.12 -8.77
N ARG A 465 -15.51 -21.60 -9.55
CA ARG A 465 -16.54 -22.36 -10.23
C ARG A 465 -16.39 -22.40 -11.75
N ALA A 466 -15.88 -21.33 -12.35
CA ALA A 466 -15.73 -21.22 -13.78
C ALA A 466 -14.57 -20.30 -14.16
N ILE A 467 -14.03 -20.53 -15.35
CA ILE A 467 -12.99 -19.70 -15.97
C ILE A 467 -13.44 -19.38 -17.39
N GLU A 468 -13.31 -18.11 -17.79
CA GLU A 468 -13.72 -17.64 -19.12
C GLU A 468 -12.59 -16.84 -19.76
N PHE A 469 -12.23 -17.20 -20.98
CA PHE A 469 -11.27 -16.43 -21.78
C PHE A 469 -11.99 -15.38 -22.60
N ILE A 470 -11.53 -14.12 -22.51
CA ILE A 470 -12.21 -12.96 -23.10
C ILE A 470 -11.22 -12.02 -23.77
N GLU A 471 -11.69 -11.19 -24.69
CA GLU A 471 -10.90 -10.13 -25.31
C GLU A 471 -10.78 -8.91 -24.39
N ASP A 472 -11.88 -8.45 -23.80
CA ASP A 472 -11.92 -7.35 -22.82
C ASP A 472 -13.00 -7.60 -21.74
N TYR A 473 -12.91 -6.87 -20.64
CA TYR A 473 -13.80 -7.02 -19.48
C TYR A 473 -14.86 -5.92 -19.34
N LYS A 474 -15.02 -5.05 -20.37
CA LYS A 474 -15.92 -3.89 -20.28
C LYS A 474 -17.39 -4.26 -20.08
N ASN A 475 -17.77 -5.44 -20.54
CA ASN A 475 -19.13 -5.96 -20.44
C ASN A 475 -19.33 -6.94 -19.26
N ILE A 476 -18.36 -7.02 -18.33
CA ILE A 476 -18.45 -7.89 -17.15
C ILE A 476 -18.58 -7.00 -15.91
N GLY A 477 -19.60 -7.22 -15.09
CA GLY A 477 -19.90 -6.39 -13.92
C GLY A 477 -20.06 -4.91 -14.32
N LYS A 478 -19.30 -4.03 -13.68
CA LYS A 478 -19.28 -2.59 -14.01
C LYS A 478 -18.15 -2.22 -14.99
N GLY A 479 -17.44 -3.22 -15.52
CA GLY A 479 -16.40 -3.03 -16.54
C GLY A 479 -15.05 -2.55 -16.03
N TYR A 480 -14.71 -2.77 -14.76
CA TYR A 480 -13.43 -2.35 -14.18
C TYR A 480 -12.44 -3.51 -13.96
N GLY A 481 -12.83 -4.74 -14.27
CA GLY A 481 -11.92 -5.87 -14.32
C GLY A 481 -11.97 -6.83 -13.13
N GLY A 482 -12.86 -6.63 -12.18
CA GLY A 482 -13.09 -7.52 -11.06
C GLY A 482 -14.14 -6.98 -10.10
N TRP A 483 -14.68 -7.82 -9.23
CA TRP A 483 -15.64 -7.37 -8.23
C TRP A 483 -15.07 -6.30 -7.28
N PRO A 484 -13.81 -6.40 -6.80
CA PRO A 484 -13.22 -5.33 -5.97
C PRO A 484 -12.95 -4.05 -6.75
N GLU A 485 -12.58 -4.13 -8.01
CA GLU A 485 -12.40 -2.97 -8.87
C GLU A 485 -13.74 -2.26 -9.12
N ASP A 486 -14.80 -3.03 -9.30
CA ASP A 486 -16.15 -2.53 -9.51
C ASP A 486 -16.75 -1.84 -8.28
N ASN A 487 -16.47 -2.36 -7.08
CA ASN A 487 -17.20 -1.98 -5.87
C ASN A 487 -16.33 -1.32 -4.80
N LEU A 488 -15.04 -1.64 -4.72
CA LEU A 488 -14.12 -1.13 -3.70
C LEU A 488 -13.07 -0.15 -4.26
N TYR A 489 -13.17 0.21 -5.53
CA TYR A 489 -12.26 1.17 -6.20
C TYR A 489 -10.80 0.73 -6.23
N ARG A 490 -10.54 -0.58 -6.29
CA ARG A 490 -9.21 -1.15 -6.43
C ARG A 490 -8.64 -0.94 -7.84
N SER A 491 -7.32 -1.01 -7.95
CA SER A 491 -6.65 -0.99 -9.25
C SER A 491 -6.67 -2.38 -9.86
N GLN A 492 -6.91 -2.46 -11.18
CA GLN A 492 -6.88 -3.72 -11.93
C GLN A 492 -5.46 -4.36 -11.91
N GLU A 493 -4.41 -3.55 -11.89
CA GLU A 493 -3.04 -4.00 -11.66
C GLU A 493 -2.69 -3.88 -10.17
N ALA A 494 -2.39 -5.01 -9.55
CA ALA A 494 -2.23 -5.17 -8.11
C ALA A 494 -0.83 -5.64 -7.68
N GLY A 495 0.19 -5.27 -8.45
CA GLY A 495 1.59 -5.58 -8.14
C GLY A 495 2.22 -4.68 -7.06
N ILE A 496 1.50 -3.68 -6.55
CA ILE A 496 1.98 -2.71 -5.55
C ILE A 496 1.00 -2.63 -4.40
#